data_0311d9a216fa4677daa64e6ce879a780
#
_entry.id   0311d9a216fa4677daa64e6ce879a780
#
_cell.length_a   1.000
_cell.length_b   1.000
_cell.length_c   1.000
_cell.angle_alpha   90.00
_cell.angle_beta   90.00
_cell.angle_gamma   90.00
#
_symmetry.space_group_name_H-M   'P 1'
#
loop_
_entity.id
_entity.type
_entity.pdbx_description
1 polymer ?
#
loop_
_entity_poly.entity_id
_entity_poly.type
_entity_poly.pdbx_seq_one_letter_code
_entity_poly.pdbx_strand_id
1 'polypeptide(L)' 'MKKWVCTVCGYVWEGENPPEKCPQCGVPASKFVEQKGEMAWAAE' A
#
# COMPACT_ATOMS: atom_id res chain seq x y z
N MET A 1 13.28 3.54 3.13
CA MET A 1 12.24 3.38 2.13
C MET A 1 10.91 3.14 2.78
N LYS A 2 9.86 3.50 2.09
CA LYS A 2 8.52 3.38 2.65
C LYS A 2 7.84 2.14 2.11
N LYS A 3 6.84 1.71 2.82
CA LYS A 3 6.04 0.58 2.37
C LYS A 3 4.61 1.05 2.21
N TRP A 4 3.96 0.53 1.20
CA TRP A 4 2.58 0.88 0.88
C TRP A 4 1.78 -0.40 0.80
N VAL A 5 0.60 -0.38 1.36
CA VAL A 5 -0.24 -1.55 1.41
C VAL A 5 -1.56 -1.24 0.72
N CYS A 6 -1.93 -2.11 -0.22
CA CYS A 6 -3.22 -1.99 -0.88
C CYS A 6 -4.30 -2.42 0.10
N THR A 7 -5.27 -1.55 0.32
CA THR A 7 -6.32 -1.85 1.27
C THR A 7 -7.39 -2.76 0.71
N VAL A 8 -7.28 -3.08 -0.56
CA VAL A 8 -8.27 -3.94 -1.21
C VAL A 8 -7.82 -5.38 -1.24
N CYS A 9 -6.58 -5.62 -1.66
CA CYS A 9 -6.09 -6.99 -1.79
C CYS A 9 -4.92 -7.30 -0.87
N GLY A 10 -4.37 -6.30 -0.18
CA GLY A 10 -3.28 -6.54 0.75
C GLY A 10 -1.91 -6.58 0.11
N TYR A 11 -1.80 -6.13 -1.13
CA TYR A 11 -0.52 -6.12 -1.81
C TYR A 11 0.42 -5.14 -1.12
N VAL A 12 1.68 -5.52 -0.95
CA VAL A 12 2.68 -4.66 -0.32
C VAL A 12 3.64 -4.15 -1.37
N TRP A 13 3.85 -2.85 -1.37
CA TRP A 13 4.73 -2.19 -2.32
C TRP A 13 5.78 -1.41 -1.56
N GLU A 14 7.03 -1.54 -1.94
CA GLU A 14 8.13 -0.83 -1.28
C GLU A 14 8.68 0.24 -2.20
N GLY A 15 8.80 1.46 -1.67
CA GLY A 15 9.34 2.56 -2.45
C GLY A 15 8.93 3.88 -1.84
N GLU A 16 9.42 4.95 -2.45
CA GLU A 16 9.13 6.29 -1.94
C GLU A 16 7.67 6.67 -2.15
N ASN A 17 7.07 6.13 -3.20
CA ASN A 17 5.70 6.46 -3.54
C ASN A 17 4.96 5.18 -3.90
N PRO A 18 3.64 5.18 -3.75
CA PRO A 18 2.87 4.02 -4.15
C PRO A 18 2.88 3.89 -5.67
N PRO A 19 2.55 2.73 -6.20
CA PRO A 19 2.47 2.55 -7.64
C PRO A 19 1.27 3.31 -8.19
N GLU A 20 1.24 3.53 -9.49
CA GLU A 20 0.09 4.17 -10.10
C GLU A 20 -1.19 3.43 -9.77
N LYS A 21 -1.10 2.12 -9.77
CA LYS A 21 -2.22 1.28 -9.42
C LYS A 21 -1.69 -0.04 -8.94
N CYS A 22 -2.54 -0.77 -8.24
CA CYS A 22 -2.15 -2.07 -7.73
C CYS A 22 -1.96 -3.04 -8.88
N PRO A 23 -0.76 -3.61 -9.04
CA PRO A 23 -0.54 -4.57 -10.13
C PRO A 23 -1.29 -5.89 -9.91
N GLN A 24 -1.79 -6.09 -8.71
CA GLN A 24 -2.48 -7.33 -8.40
C GLN A 24 -3.99 -7.21 -8.59
N CYS A 25 -4.59 -6.17 -8.04
CA CYS A 25 -6.03 -6.02 -8.13
C CYS A 25 -6.47 -4.85 -9.00
N GLY A 26 -5.55 -3.97 -9.37
CA GLY A 26 -5.86 -2.92 -10.32
C GLY A 26 -6.48 -1.66 -9.77
N VAL A 27 -6.58 -1.54 -8.45
CA VAL A 27 -7.15 -0.31 -7.89
C VAL A 27 -6.13 0.82 -7.96
N PRO A 28 -6.60 2.06 -7.94
CA PRO A 28 -5.69 3.20 -8.04
C PRO A 28 -4.84 3.35 -6.78
N ALA A 29 -3.79 4.16 -6.91
CA ALA A 29 -2.87 4.38 -5.80
C ALA A 29 -3.56 4.95 -4.57
N SER A 30 -4.69 5.62 -4.76
CA SER A 30 -5.40 6.20 -3.63
C SER A 30 -5.89 5.14 -2.64
N LYS A 31 -5.90 3.90 -3.06
CA LYS A 31 -6.30 2.81 -2.18
C LYS A 31 -5.13 2.27 -1.36
N PHE A 32 -3.95 2.76 -1.61
CA PHE A 32 -2.79 2.36 -0.83
C PHE A 32 -2.65 3.23 0.39
N VAL A 33 -2.15 2.64 1.48
CA VAL A 33 -1.84 3.39 2.68
C VAL A 33 -0.37 3.18 2.99
N GLU A 34 0.25 4.21 3.54
CA GLU A 34 1.65 4.13 3.89
C GLU A 34 1.81 3.36 5.20
N GLN A 35 2.67 2.36 5.17
CA GLN A 35 2.96 1.59 6.37
C GLN A 35 4.23 2.14 6.99
N LYS A 36 4.07 2.88 8.06
CA LYS A 36 5.21 3.54 8.69
C LYS A 36 5.88 2.66 9.73
N GLY A 37 5.25 1.59 10.07
CA GLY A 37 5.81 0.68 11.04
C GLY A 37 5.14 -0.63 10.84
N GLU A 38 5.43 -1.54 11.74
CA GLU A 38 4.91 -2.89 11.56
C GLU A 38 3.41 -2.97 11.68
N MET A 39 2.84 -2.07 12.45
CA MET A 39 1.42 -2.18 12.76
C MET A 39 0.59 -1.08 12.16
N ALA A 40 1.20 -0.20 11.42
CA ALA A 40 0.53 1.02 11.04
C ALA A 40 -0.76 0.79 10.28
N TRP A 41 -0.71 -0.06 9.27
CA TRP A 41 -1.88 -0.25 8.44
C TRP A 41 -2.88 -1.19 9.09
N ALA A 42 -2.40 -2.00 9.99
CA ALA A 42 -3.28 -2.97 10.62
C ALA A 42 -4.23 -2.33 11.61
N ALA A 43 -3.99 -1.09 11.92
CA ALA A 43 -4.85 -0.40 12.87
C ALA A 43 -6.26 -0.23 12.34
N GLU A 44 -6.41 -0.40 11.07
CA GLU A 44 -7.73 -0.29 10.50
C GLU A 44 -8.64 -1.37 10.96
#